data_91971e34ba7569519319c4a68956b95d
#
_entry.id   91971e34ba7569519319c4a68956b95d
#
_cell.length_a   1.000
_cell.length_b   1.000
_cell.length_c   1.000
_cell.angle_alpha   90.00
_cell.angle_beta   90.00
_cell.angle_gamma   90.00
#
_symmetry.space_group_name_H-M   'P 1'
#
loop_
_entity.id
_entity.type
_entity.pdbx_description
1 polymer ?
#
loop_
_entity_poly.entity_id
_entity_poly.type
_entity_poly.pdbx_seq_one_letter_code
_entity_poly.pdbx_strand_id
1 'polypeptide(L)'
;MVTNNEVSADEAKMLKDKGYQPGDAEWEKLGIAHYVTWPRTVCSIEGHDVNGNPLKGDYLGSEPPLHMADGFKANAAFFKLGFLDSTAVSLGMHFSEMLPTLWMKAGAKGKCPELSGEQIPDMLILPENKFAVLINENAFADFAEKLAEYPEIQTVFLATDYEVNYQSMVKNLNVAEAYQLYRDYLDHFRLNRGRN
;
A
#
# COMPACT_ATOMS: atom_id res chain seq x y z
N MET A 1 9.19 3.12 6.69
CA MET A 1 9.95 4.39 6.74
C MET A 1 9.22 5.40 5.86
N VAL A 2 9.03 6.62 6.33
CA VAL A 2 8.48 7.74 5.55
C VAL A 2 9.59 8.75 5.38
N THR A 3 9.82 9.26 4.17
CA THR A 3 10.87 10.24 3.87
C THR A 3 10.41 11.18 2.76
N ASN A 4 10.92 12.39 2.78
CA ASN A 4 10.76 13.31 1.66
C ASN A 4 11.62 12.84 0.49
N ASN A 5 11.14 13.10 -0.73
CA ASN A 5 11.89 12.82 -1.95
C ASN A 5 12.66 14.09 -2.37
N GLU A 6 13.61 14.53 -1.55
CA GLU A 6 14.36 15.75 -1.77
C GLU A 6 15.32 15.61 -2.97
N VAL A 7 15.36 16.64 -3.79
CA VAL A 7 16.28 16.80 -4.92
C VAL A 7 17.40 17.74 -4.50
N SER A 8 18.63 17.47 -4.95
CA SER A 8 19.78 18.35 -4.64
C SER A 8 19.57 19.78 -5.17
N ALA A 9 20.24 20.76 -4.57
CA ALA A 9 20.07 22.17 -4.96
C ALA A 9 20.42 22.42 -6.44
N ASP A 10 21.47 21.75 -6.94
CA ASP A 10 21.94 21.91 -8.33
C ASP A 10 20.93 21.28 -9.32
N GLU A 11 20.45 20.09 -9.01
CA GLU A 11 19.44 19.40 -9.83
C GLU A 11 18.09 20.13 -9.79
N ALA A 12 17.68 20.64 -8.62
CA ALA A 12 16.49 21.43 -8.47
C ALA A 12 16.52 22.71 -9.32
N LYS A 13 17.69 23.37 -9.38
CA LYS A 13 17.89 24.53 -10.26
C LYS A 13 17.77 24.13 -11.73
N MET A 14 18.46 23.08 -12.14
CA MET A 14 18.41 22.56 -13.52
C MET A 14 16.97 22.18 -13.93
N LEU A 15 16.21 21.55 -13.04
CA LEU A 15 14.83 21.17 -13.30
C LEU A 15 13.91 22.40 -13.44
N LYS A 16 14.07 23.40 -12.56
CA LYS A 16 13.33 24.67 -12.64
C LYS A 16 13.61 25.42 -13.93
N ASP A 17 14.88 25.47 -14.37
CA ASP A 17 15.27 26.08 -15.64
C ASP A 17 14.64 25.39 -16.84
N LYS A 18 14.31 24.10 -16.72
CA LYS A 18 13.54 23.31 -17.72
C LYS A 18 12.02 23.40 -17.54
N GLY A 19 11.53 24.15 -16.54
CA GLY A 19 10.09 24.34 -16.29
C GLY A 19 9.44 23.28 -15.38
N TYR A 20 10.20 22.34 -14.82
CA TYR A 20 9.67 21.34 -13.91
C TYR A 20 9.54 21.84 -12.47
N GLN A 21 8.54 21.30 -11.76
CA GLN A 21 8.25 21.65 -10.37
C GLN A 21 8.21 20.38 -9.47
N PRO A 22 8.35 20.54 -8.14
CA PRO A 22 8.12 19.46 -7.20
C PRO A 22 6.75 18.80 -7.43
N GLY A 23 6.74 17.48 -7.57
CA GLY A 23 5.56 16.69 -7.90
C GLY A 23 5.50 16.20 -9.35
N ASP A 24 6.22 16.87 -10.28
CA ASP A 24 6.34 16.40 -11.66
C ASP A 24 7.17 15.10 -11.73
N ALA A 25 6.86 14.24 -12.70
CA ALA A 25 7.52 12.94 -12.83
C ALA A 25 9.05 13.07 -13.00
N GLU A 26 9.51 14.06 -13.76
CA GLU A 26 10.92 14.36 -13.98
C GLU A 26 11.62 14.84 -12.71
N TRP A 27 10.91 15.62 -11.87
CA TRP A 27 11.40 16.04 -10.56
C TRP A 27 11.55 14.85 -9.62
N GLU A 28 10.50 14.06 -9.51
CA GLU A 28 10.43 12.95 -8.58
C GLU A 28 11.49 11.85 -8.86
N LYS A 29 11.85 11.66 -10.13
CA LYS A 29 12.90 10.71 -10.54
C LYS A 29 14.28 11.01 -9.95
N LEU A 30 14.61 12.28 -9.71
CA LEU A 30 15.89 12.71 -9.19
C LEU A 30 15.91 12.86 -7.66
N GLY A 31 14.76 12.66 -7.00
CA GLY A 31 14.68 12.73 -5.55
C GLY A 31 15.42 11.56 -4.86
N ILE A 32 16.01 11.84 -3.70
CA ILE A 32 16.85 10.91 -2.94
C ILE A 32 16.14 9.60 -2.60
N ALA A 33 14.84 9.65 -2.34
CA ALA A 33 14.07 8.44 -2.04
C ALA A 33 13.99 7.50 -3.24
N HIS A 34 13.74 8.06 -4.42
CA HIS A 34 13.57 7.29 -5.65
C HIS A 34 14.90 6.92 -6.30
N TYR A 35 15.85 7.87 -6.36
CA TYR A 35 17.12 7.71 -7.09
C TYR A 35 18.21 6.98 -6.28
N VAL A 36 18.20 7.11 -4.96
CA VAL A 36 19.24 6.52 -4.10
C VAL A 36 18.68 5.44 -3.18
N THR A 37 17.66 5.78 -2.38
CA THR A 37 17.20 4.90 -1.29
C THR A 37 16.56 3.63 -1.83
N TRP A 38 15.66 3.75 -2.81
CA TRP A 38 14.96 2.60 -3.37
C TRP A 38 15.92 1.64 -4.11
N PRO A 39 16.77 2.08 -5.04
CA PRO A 39 17.73 1.17 -5.69
C PRO A 39 18.67 0.47 -4.69
N ARG A 40 19.14 1.16 -3.66
CA ARG A 40 19.98 0.53 -2.61
C ARG A 40 19.20 -0.53 -1.83
N THR A 41 17.95 -0.28 -1.53
CA THR A 41 17.08 -1.25 -0.85
C THR A 41 16.91 -2.51 -1.71
N VAL A 42 16.61 -2.34 -3.00
CA VAL A 42 16.47 -3.45 -3.95
C VAL A 42 17.78 -4.23 -4.06
N CYS A 43 18.91 -3.55 -4.28
CA CYS A 43 20.23 -4.18 -4.36
C CYS A 43 20.57 -5.00 -3.10
N SER A 44 20.24 -4.48 -1.91
CA SER A 44 20.50 -5.20 -0.66
C SER A 44 19.61 -6.45 -0.52
N ILE A 45 18.36 -6.40 -0.98
CA ILE A 45 17.45 -7.55 -0.95
C ILE A 45 17.85 -8.60 -1.97
N GLU A 46 18.21 -8.19 -3.17
CA GLU A 46 18.54 -9.09 -4.28
C GLU A 46 20.00 -9.59 -4.26
N GLY A 47 20.89 -8.96 -3.49
CA GLY A 47 22.31 -9.30 -3.42
C GLY A 47 23.14 -8.87 -4.65
N HIS A 48 22.57 -8.00 -5.51
CA HIS A 48 23.21 -7.53 -6.75
C HIS A 48 23.21 -6.00 -6.83
N ASP A 49 24.19 -5.43 -7.54
CA ASP A 49 24.20 -4.01 -7.86
C ASP A 49 23.19 -3.68 -9.00
N VAL A 50 23.05 -2.38 -9.32
CA VAL A 50 22.14 -1.92 -10.38
C VAL A 50 22.51 -2.44 -11.79
N ASN A 51 23.69 -3.01 -11.97
CA ASN A 51 24.16 -3.61 -13.21
C ASN A 51 24.03 -5.15 -13.21
N GLY A 52 23.48 -5.72 -12.12
CA GLY A 52 23.31 -7.17 -11.96
C GLY A 52 24.57 -7.91 -11.47
N ASN A 53 25.63 -7.20 -11.04
CA ASN A 53 26.80 -7.85 -10.48
C ASN A 53 26.58 -8.18 -9.00
N PRO A 54 27.00 -9.37 -8.52
CA PRO A 54 26.91 -9.71 -7.10
C PRO A 54 27.59 -8.67 -6.21
N LEU A 55 26.95 -8.31 -5.11
CA LEU A 55 27.52 -7.43 -4.10
C LEU A 55 28.72 -8.11 -3.43
N LYS A 56 29.73 -7.33 -3.05
CA LYS A 56 30.97 -7.83 -2.44
C LYS A 56 31.02 -7.47 -0.96
N GLY A 57 31.49 -8.43 -0.15
CA GLY A 57 31.69 -8.25 1.29
C GLY A 57 30.57 -8.86 2.12
N ASP A 58 30.64 -8.62 3.42
CA ASP A 58 29.72 -9.18 4.40
C ASP A 58 29.04 -8.06 5.20
N TYR A 59 27.82 -8.31 5.63
CA TYR A 59 27.14 -7.42 6.57
C TYR A 59 27.69 -7.60 7.98
N LEU A 60 27.98 -6.48 8.65
CA LEU A 60 28.48 -6.48 10.03
C LEU A 60 27.40 -6.88 11.02
N GLY A 61 27.79 -7.61 12.07
CA GLY A 61 26.92 -7.91 13.20
C GLY A 61 26.02 -9.15 13.05
N SER A 62 26.26 -9.99 12.04
CA SER A 62 25.65 -11.32 11.91
C SER A 62 26.67 -12.43 12.23
N GLU A 63 26.23 -13.47 12.96
CA GLU A 63 26.98 -14.72 13.17
C GLU A 63 26.06 -15.90 12.82
N PRO A 64 26.36 -16.71 11.79
CA PRO A 64 27.49 -16.55 10.85
C PRO A 64 27.37 -15.29 9.98
N PRO A 65 28.48 -14.82 9.39
CA PRO A 65 28.47 -13.65 8.51
C PRO A 65 27.46 -13.83 7.36
N LEU A 66 26.66 -12.81 7.13
CA LEU A 66 25.74 -12.75 5.98
C LEU A 66 26.48 -12.11 4.81
N HIS A 67 26.74 -12.87 3.75
CA HIS A 67 27.35 -12.33 2.54
C HIS A 67 26.39 -11.38 1.83
N MET A 68 26.88 -10.23 1.40
CA MET A 68 26.03 -9.23 0.72
C MET A 68 25.41 -9.78 -0.58
N ALA A 69 26.11 -10.72 -1.25
CA ALA A 69 25.62 -11.37 -2.46
C ALA A 69 24.44 -12.33 -2.22
N ASP A 70 24.22 -12.80 -0.98
CA ASP A 70 23.08 -13.68 -0.66
C ASP A 70 21.77 -12.90 -0.53
N GLY A 71 21.87 -11.57 -0.42
CA GLY A 71 20.74 -10.68 -0.22
C GLY A 71 19.98 -10.90 1.10
N PHE A 72 18.95 -10.14 1.31
CA PHE A 72 18.06 -10.31 2.45
C PHE A 72 16.79 -11.05 2.03
N LYS A 73 16.36 -12.05 2.81
CA LYS A 73 15.04 -12.70 2.65
C LYS A 73 13.94 -11.77 3.18
N ALA A 74 13.75 -10.65 2.52
CA ALA A 74 12.81 -9.61 2.92
C ALA A 74 12.02 -9.11 1.70
N ASN A 75 10.83 -8.57 1.97
CA ASN A 75 10.04 -7.86 0.98
C ASN A 75 10.10 -6.36 1.26
N ALA A 76 10.16 -5.58 0.21
CA ALA A 76 10.01 -4.13 0.28
C ALA A 76 9.08 -3.65 -0.83
N ALA A 77 8.31 -2.61 -0.54
CA ALA A 77 7.50 -1.91 -1.51
C ALA A 77 7.73 -0.41 -1.38
N PHE A 78 7.80 0.26 -2.51
CA PHE A 78 7.97 1.71 -2.58
C PHE A 78 6.64 2.34 -2.99
N PHE A 79 6.14 3.28 -2.18
CA PHE A 79 4.90 3.99 -2.44
C PHE A 79 5.13 5.49 -2.45
N LYS A 80 4.43 6.18 -3.34
CA LYS A 80 4.27 7.64 -3.27
C LYS A 80 3.04 7.92 -2.42
N LEU A 81 3.21 8.70 -1.35
CA LEU A 81 2.08 9.19 -0.57
C LEU A 81 1.45 10.39 -1.29
N GLY A 82 0.18 10.29 -1.59
CA GLY A 82 -0.62 11.36 -2.19
C GLY A 82 -1.84 11.70 -1.35
N PHE A 83 -2.57 12.70 -1.77
CA PHE A 83 -3.87 13.05 -1.21
C PHE A 83 -4.95 12.69 -2.21
N LEU A 84 -5.99 12.01 -1.74
CA LEU A 84 -7.18 11.70 -2.52
C LEU A 84 -8.31 12.65 -2.11
N ASP A 85 -9.16 13.02 -3.08
CA ASP A 85 -10.38 13.74 -2.79
C ASP A 85 -11.35 12.85 -1.99
N SER A 86 -11.81 13.33 -0.84
CA SER A 86 -12.64 12.55 0.07
C SER A 86 -14.00 12.17 -0.52
N THR A 87 -14.57 13.03 -1.36
CA THR A 87 -15.85 12.76 -2.03
C THR A 87 -15.67 11.70 -3.10
N ALA A 88 -14.60 11.80 -3.90
CA ALA A 88 -14.27 10.81 -4.91
C ALA A 88 -13.97 9.43 -4.30
N VAL A 89 -13.30 9.40 -3.13
CA VAL A 89 -13.07 8.17 -2.37
C VAL A 89 -14.39 7.56 -1.89
N SER A 90 -15.30 8.36 -1.31
CA SER A 90 -16.60 7.87 -0.82
C SER A 90 -17.50 7.37 -1.94
N LEU A 91 -17.32 7.87 -3.16
CA LEU A 91 -18.00 7.38 -4.36
C LEU A 91 -17.30 6.16 -5.01
N GLY A 92 -16.21 5.68 -4.40
CA GLY A 92 -15.46 4.52 -4.90
C GLY A 92 -14.53 4.80 -6.07
N MET A 93 -14.48 6.01 -6.62
CA MET A 93 -13.72 6.34 -7.83
C MET A 93 -12.20 6.12 -7.70
N HIS A 94 -11.67 6.16 -6.47
CA HIS A 94 -10.25 5.98 -6.18
C HIS A 94 -9.94 4.68 -5.42
N PHE A 95 -10.79 3.67 -5.56
CA PHE A 95 -10.63 2.41 -4.81
C PHE A 95 -9.30 1.70 -5.12
N SER A 96 -8.87 1.69 -6.39
CA SER A 96 -7.59 1.11 -6.80
C SER A 96 -6.39 1.75 -6.09
N GLU A 97 -6.45 3.06 -5.86
CA GLU A 97 -5.41 3.84 -5.19
C GLU A 97 -5.40 3.62 -3.67
N MET A 98 -6.53 3.20 -3.10
CA MET A 98 -6.65 2.83 -1.68
C MET A 98 -6.16 1.41 -1.39
N LEU A 99 -6.19 0.52 -2.37
CA LEU A 99 -5.89 -0.90 -2.18
C LEU A 99 -4.52 -1.17 -1.54
N PRO A 100 -3.42 -0.46 -1.89
CA PRO A 100 -2.15 -0.58 -1.19
C PRO A 100 -2.23 -0.24 0.31
N THR A 101 -3.06 0.73 0.70
CA THR A 101 -3.27 1.11 2.10
C THR A 101 -4.00 0.01 2.87
N LEU A 102 -5.02 -0.61 2.26
CA LEU A 102 -5.74 -1.74 2.84
C LEU A 102 -4.81 -2.95 2.99
N TRP A 103 -3.99 -3.24 1.98
CA TRP A 103 -2.97 -4.28 2.04
C TRP A 103 -1.97 -4.05 3.18
N MET A 104 -1.45 -2.83 3.36
CA MET A 104 -0.58 -2.49 4.49
C MET A 104 -1.29 -2.68 5.83
N LYS A 105 -2.54 -2.26 5.96
CA LYS A 105 -3.34 -2.43 7.18
C LYS A 105 -3.60 -3.91 7.50
N ALA A 106 -3.75 -4.75 6.49
CA ALA A 106 -3.91 -6.21 6.62
C ALA A 106 -2.57 -6.95 6.86
N GLY A 107 -1.47 -6.23 7.10
CA GLY A 107 -0.16 -6.80 7.44
C GLY A 107 0.78 -7.03 6.26
N ALA A 108 0.51 -6.44 5.09
CA ALA A 108 1.38 -6.43 3.90
C ALA A 108 1.87 -7.83 3.47
N LYS A 109 1.00 -8.83 3.49
CA LYS A 109 1.33 -10.20 3.11
C LYS A 109 1.28 -10.38 1.60
N GLY A 110 2.21 -11.15 1.06
CA GLY A 110 2.32 -11.38 -0.38
C GLY A 110 2.71 -10.12 -1.17
N LYS A 111 2.52 -10.17 -2.49
CA LYS A 111 2.69 -9.00 -3.36
C LYS A 111 1.52 -8.03 -3.14
N CYS A 112 1.80 -6.71 -3.17
CA CYS A 112 0.73 -5.70 -3.14
C CYS A 112 -0.24 -5.95 -4.29
N PRO A 113 -1.54 -6.12 -4.02
CA PRO A 113 -2.53 -6.39 -5.05
C PRO A 113 -2.76 -5.14 -5.92
N GLU A 114 -3.03 -5.39 -7.19
CA GLU A 114 -3.37 -4.38 -8.18
C GLU A 114 -4.71 -4.74 -8.81
N LEU A 115 -5.58 -3.76 -9.03
CA LEU A 115 -6.80 -3.98 -9.80
C LEU A 115 -6.51 -3.89 -11.29
N SER A 116 -6.90 -4.93 -12.02
CA SER A 116 -6.83 -4.96 -13.46
C SER A 116 -8.19 -4.55 -14.02
N GLY A 117 -8.27 -3.36 -14.65
CA GLY A 117 -9.46 -2.87 -15.32
C GLY A 117 -10.06 -1.58 -14.74
N GLU A 118 -10.97 -0.99 -15.49
CA GLU A 118 -11.65 0.28 -15.13
C GLU A 118 -12.87 0.07 -14.22
N GLN A 119 -13.40 -1.17 -14.16
CA GLN A 119 -14.57 -1.48 -13.35
C GLN A 119 -14.17 -1.93 -11.94
N ILE A 120 -14.76 -1.28 -10.96
CA ILE A 120 -14.62 -1.65 -9.56
C ILE A 120 -15.53 -2.85 -9.30
N PRO A 121 -15.01 -3.98 -8.80
CA PRO A 121 -15.83 -5.15 -8.50
C PRO A 121 -16.67 -4.92 -7.23
N ASP A 122 -17.75 -5.69 -7.08
CA ASP A 122 -18.57 -5.65 -5.87
C ASP A 122 -17.83 -6.13 -4.63
N MET A 123 -16.84 -7.00 -4.81
CA MET A 123 -16.01 -7.56 -3.73
C MET A 123 -14.65 -8.01 -4.26
N LEU A 124 -13.66 -8.09 -3.34
CA LEU A 124 -12.35 -8.70 -3.56
C LEU A 124 -12.10 -9.75 -2.50
N ILE A 125 -11.73 -10.96 -2.90
CA ILE A 125 -11.23 -12.02 -2.03
C ILE A 125 -9.78 -12.26 -2.39
N LEU A 126 -8.85 -12.01 -1.45
CA LEU A 126 -7.41 -12.01 -1.68
C LEU A 126 -6.71 -12.98 -0.71
N PRO A 127 -6.79 -14.30 -0.95
CA PRO A 127 -6.27 -15.33 -0.03
C PRO A 127 -4.75 -15.22 0.16
N GLU A 128 -3.99 -14.93 -0.88
CA GLU A 128 -2.54 -14.74 -0.79
C GLU A 128 -2.14 -13.55 0.10
N ASN A 129 -2.98 -12.52 0.11
CA ASN A 129 -2.80 -11.32 0.92
C ASN A 129 -3.47 -11.40 2.30
N LYS A 130 -4.23 -12.47 2.57
CA LYS A 130 -4.94 -12.74 3.84
C LYS A 130 -6.00 -11.70 4.20
N PHE A 131 -6.59 -11.03 3.22
CA PHE A 131 -7.69 -10.11 3.47
C PHE A 131 -8.73 -10.13 2.35
N ALA A 132 -9.92 -9.61 2.66
CA ALA A 132 -11.00 -9.42 1.69
C ALA A 132 -11.65 -8.05 1.85
N VAL A 133 -12.29 -7.58 0.79
CA VAL A 133 -12.97 -6.28 0.74
C VAL A 133 -14.36 -6.47 0.15
N LEU A 134 -15.38 -6.04 0.87
CA LEU A 134 -16.73 -5.86 0.34
C LEU A 134 -16.87 -4.39 -0.08
N ILE A 135 -17.12 -4.14 -1.36
CA ILE A 135 -17.20 -2.80 -1.92
C ILE A 135 -18.67 -2.40 -2.09
N ASN A 136 -19.52 -3.32 -2.53
CA ASN A 136 -20.95 -3.13 -2.63
C ASN A 136 -21.68 -3.91 -1.53
N GLU A 137 -22.30 -3.21 -0.58
CA GLU A 137 -22.99 -3.85 0.55
C GLU A 137 -24.12 -4.79 0.14
N ASN A 138 -24.74 -4.57 -1.04
CA ASN A 138 -25.80 -5.44 -1.56
C ASN A 138 -25.28 -6.85 -1.94
N ALA A 139 -23.97 -6.99 -2.17
CA ALA A 139 -23.33 -8.26 -2.46
C ALA A 139 -22.88 -9.02 -1.20
N PHE A 140 -23.30 -8.60 0.00
CA PHE A 140 -22.83 -9.18 1.27
C PHE A 140 -23.08 -10.69 1.38
N ALA A 141 -24.23 -11.18 0.93
CA ALA A 141 -24.54 -12.61 1.01
C ALA A 141 -23.54 -13.46 0.21
N ASP A 142 -23.29 -13.06 -1.03
CA ASP A 142 -22.31 -13.73 -1.91
C ASP A 142 -20.87 -13.58 -1.39
N PHE A 143 -20.56 -12.42 -0.78
CA PHE A 143 -19.28 -12.18 -0.13
C PHE A 143 -19.05 -13.13 1.03
N ALA A 144 -20.04 -13.28 1.93
CA ALA A 144 -19.94 -14.15 3.10
C ALA A 144 -19.79 -15.62 2.69
N GLU A 145 -20.53 -16.06 1.68
CA GLU A 145 -20.42 -17.42 1.12
C GLU A 145 -19.02 -17.70 0.57
N LYS A 146 -18.52 -16.81 -0.29
CA LYS A 146 -17.17 -16.94 -0.87
C LYS A 146 -16.07 -16.84 0.19
N LEU A 147 -16.21 -15.93 1.17
CA LEU A 147 -15.23 -15.78 2.23
C LEU A 147 -15.10 -17.07 3.07
N ALA A 148 -16.19 -17.79 3.27
CA ALA A 148 -16.17 -19.05 4.03
C ALA A 148 -15.30 -20.14 3.39
N GLU A 149 -15.00 -20.05 2.09
CA GLU A 149 -14.09 -20.95 1.39
C GLU A 149 -12.62 -20.71 1.75
N TYR A 150 -12.30 -19.54 2.37
CA TYR A 150 -10.93 -19.09 2.66
C TYR A 150 -10.75 -18.79 4.16
N PRO A 151 -10.71 -19.81 5.04
CA PRO A 151 -10.61 -19.62 6.49
C PRO A 151 -9.29 -18.95 6.94
N GLU A 152 -8.30 -18.90 6.06
CA GLU A 152 -7.04 -18.18 6.30
C GLU A 152 -7.18 -16.66 6.20
N ILE A 153 -8.26 -16.13 5.65
CA ILE A 153 -8.55 -14.70 5.62
C ILE A 153 -9.11 -14.30 6.97
N GLN A 154 -8.38 -13.44 7.69
CA GLN A 154 -8.73 -13.01 9.03
C GLN A 154 -9.06 -11.52 9.13
N THR A 155 -8.78 -10.76 8.07
CA THR A 155 -9.02 -9.31 8.01
C THR A 155 -9.98 -8.99 6.87
N VAL A 156 -11.06 -8.26 7.17
CA VAL A 156 -12.01 -7.80 6.17
C VAL A 156 -12.24 -6.30 6.25
N PHE A 157 -12.49 -5.71 5.09
CA PHE A 157 -12.89 -4.31 4.95
C PHE A 157 -14.30 -4.27 4.34
N LEU A 158 -15.21 -3.58 5.00
CA LEU A 158 -16.62 -3.53 4.62
C LEU A 158 -17.02 -2.10 4.28
N ALA A 159 -17.33 -1.84 3.01
CA ALA A 159 -17.82 -0.53 2.56
C ALA A 159 -19.30 -0.38 2.89
N THR A 160 -19.60 0.42 3.89
CA THR A 160 -20.94 0.82 4.27
C THR A 160 -20.90 2.12 5.06
N ASP A 161 -21.89 2.99 4.84
CA ASP A 161 -22.03 4.26 5.55
C ASP A 161 -22.77 4.12 6.89
N TYR A 162 -23.39 2.96 7.11
CA TYR A 162 -24.28 2.74 8.25
C TYR A 162 -23.66 1.79 9.28
N GLU A 163 -23.46 2.28 10.50
CA GLU A 163 -22.94 1.50 11.63
C GLU A 163 -23.77 0.24 11.90
N VAL A 164 -25.10 0.36 11.78
CA VAL A 164 -26.02 -0.78 12.01
C VAL A 164 -25.77 -1.90 11.01
N ASN A 165 -25.57 -1.55 9.72
CA ASN A 165 -25.28 -2.51 8.67
C ASN A 165 -23.91 -3.15 8.90
N TYR A 166 -22.90 -2.34 9.23
CA TYR A 166 -21.56 -2.83 9.56
C TYR A 166 -21.60 -3.87 10.70
N GLN A 167 -22.24 -3.53 11.83
CA GLN A 167 -22.36 -4.43 12.97
C GLN A 167 -23.15 -5.70 12.63
N SER A 168 -24.16 -5.61 11.78
CA SER A 168 -24.90 -6.77 11.30
C SER A 168 -24.03 -7.68 10.43
N MET A 169 -23.24 -7.11 9.51
CA MET A 169 -22.34 -7.87 8.65
C MET A 169 -21.25 -8.58 9.47
N VAL A 170 -20.60 -7.85 10.39
CA VAL A 170 -19.51 -8.41 11.23
C VAL A 170 -19.99 -9.61 12.05
N LYS A 171 -21.21 -9.55 12.62
CA LYS A 171 -21.78 -10.67 13.38
C LYS A 171 -21.98 -11.95 12.56
N ASN A 172 -22.12 -11.82 11.26
CA ASN A 172 -22.32 -12.94 10.34
C ASN A 172 -21.02 -13.44 9.69
N LEU A 173 -19.88 -12.86 10.03
CA LEU A 173 -18.56 -13.24 9.53
C LEU A 173 -17.72 -13.88 10.64
N ASN A 174 -16.96 -14.91 10.28
CA ASN A 174 -16.00 -15.54 11.19
C ASN A 174 -14.58 -15.05 10.88
N VAL A 175 -14.29 -13.79 11.27
CA VAL A 175 -13.00 -13.13 11.02
C VAL A 175 -12.45 -12.52 12.32
N ALA A 176 -11.13 -12.38 12.41
CA ALA A 176 -10.49 -11.79 13.58
C ALA A 176 -10.61 -10.26 13.61
N GLU A 177 -10.56 -9.64 12.44
CA GLU A 177 -10.57 -8.19 12.30
C GLU A 177 -11.52 -7.74 11.18
N ALA A 178 -12.38 -6.79 11.48
CA ALA A 178 -13.24 -6.14 10.50
C ALA A 178 -13.12 -4.62 10.62
N TYR A 179 -13.07 -3.95 9.48
CA TYR A 179 -12.96 -2.49 9.40
C TYR A 179 -14.05 -1.92 8.51
N GLN A 180 -14.70 -0.88 8.98
CA GLN A 180 -15.67 -0.12 8.19
C GLN A 180 -14.93 0.84 7.28
N LEU A 181 -14.96 0.62 5.96
CA LEU A 181 -14.04 1.23 5.03
C LEU A 181 -14.18 2.76 4.93
N TYR A 182 -15.36 3.28 4.67
CA TYR A 182 -15.52 4.72 4.40
C TYR A 182 -15.60 5.57 5.67
N ARG A 183 -16.21 5.08 6.73
CA ARG A 183 -16.38 5.82 7.97
C ARG A 183 -15.08 6.01 8.72
N ASP A 184 -14.30 4.94 8.91
CA ASP A 184 -12.99 5.02 9.56
C ASP A 184 -12.04 5.95 8.81
N TYR A 185 -12.12 5.97 7.48
CA TYR A 185 -11.31 6.83 6.64
C TYR A 185 -11.70 8.30 6.78
N LEU A 186 -13.00 8.60 6.85
CA LEU A 186 -13.53 9.95 7.03
C LEU A 186 -13.27 10.49 8.43
N ASP A 187 -13.32 9.67 9.46
CA ASP A 187 -13.05 10.07 10.84
C ASP A 187 -11.56 10.38 11.05
N HIS A 188 -10.65 9.62 10.46
CA HIS A 188 -9.23 9.96 10.44
C HIS A 188 -8.94 11.27 9.70
N PHE A 189 -9.66 11.56 8.64
CA PHE A 189 -9.53 12.83 7.90
C PHE A 189 -10.07 14.02 8.70
N ARG A 190 -11.16 13.85 9.45
CA ARG A 190 -11.73 14.89 10.34
C ARG A 190 -10.81 15.23 11.51
N LEU A 191 -10.18 14.22 12.13
CA LEU A 191 -9.23 14.40 13.22
C LEU A 191 -7.99 15.23 12.80
N ASN A 192 -7.54 15.07 11.57
CA ASN A 192 -6.40 15.80 11.04
C ASN A 192 -6.75 17.24 10.63
N ARG A 193 -8.00 17.55 10.28
CA ARG A 193 -8.46 18.90 9.94
C ARG A 193 -8.69 19.80 11.18
N GLY A 194 -8.88 19.24 12.35
CA GLY A 194 -9.10 19.97 13.61
C GLY A 194 -7.82 20.39 14.33
N ARG A 195 -6.64 20.21 13.74
CA ARG A 195 -5.33 20.54 14.32
C ARG A 195 -4.57 21.67 13.58
N ASN A 196 -5.25 22.44 12.73
CA ASN A 196 -4.71 23.67 12.14
C ASN A 196 -5.35 24.92 12.79
#